data_662b6094fe273401e27f3ee663475315
#
_entry.id   662b6094fe273401e27f3ee663475315
#
_cell.length_a   1.000
_cell.length_b   1.000
_cell.length_c   1.000
_cell.angle_alpha   90.00
_cell.angle_beta   90.00
_cell.angle_gamma   90.00
#
_symmetry.space_group_name_H-M   'P 1'
#
loop_
_entity.id
_entity.type
_entity.pdbx_description
1 polymer ?
#
loop_
_entity_poly.entity_id
_entity_poly.type
_entity_poly.pdbx_seq_one_letter_code
_entity_poly.pdbx_strand_id
1 'polypeptide(L)'
;MNMCEWCAYKEKEWLLYKSLHWSVYLADVQDYVGRCILVLNRHCGSLSELNASEWIELKTIIDRLEFVYKEVLGAELCNWSCLLNN
;
A
#
# COMPACT_ATOMS: atom_id res chain seq x y z
N MET A 1 -13.24 21.91 -4.35
CA MET A 1 -12.24 20.89 -4.71
C MET A 1 -12.47 19.62 -3.92
N ASN A 2 -12.46 18.53 -4.61
CA ASN A 2 -12.65 17.24 -3.98
C ASN A 2 -11.31 16.65 -3.58
N MET A 3 -11.22 16.23 -2.35
CA MET A 3 -10.06 15.52 -1.86
C MET A 3 -10.36 14.04 -1.91
N CYS A 4 -9.46 13.25 -2.45
CA CYS A 4 -9.67 11.83 -2.48
C CYS A 4 -9.63 11.27 -1.06
N GLU A 5 -10.25 10.12 -0.88
CA GLU A 5 -10.34 9.49 0.43
C GLU A 5 -8.97 9.28 1.06
N TRP A 6 -8.00 8.82 0.25
CA TRP A 6 -6.66 8.53 0.75
C TRP A 6 -5.85 9.78 1.05
N CYS A 7 -6.09 10.88 0.32
CA CYS A 7 -5.41 12.14 0.60
C CYS A 7 -5.82 12.69 1.96
N ALA A 8 -7.05 12.42 2.38
CA ALA A 8 -7.58 12.87 3.66
C ALA A 8 -7.37 11.85 4.78
N TYR A 9 -6.80 10.69 4.48
CA TYR A 9 -6.66 9.62 5.45
C TYR A 9 -5.68 10.01 6.56
N LYS A 10 -6.16 9.99 7.78
CA LYS A 10 -5.39 10.41 8.95
C LYS A 10 -5.18 9.29 9.97
N GLU A 11 -5.53 8.08 9.63
CA GLU A 11 -5.51 6.97 10.57
C GLU A 11 -4.09 6.48 10.82
N LYS A 12 -3.43 7.13 11.76
CA LYS A 12 -2.02 6.87 12.03
C LYS A 12 -1.77 5.59 12.79
N GLU A 13 -2.75 5.12 13.54
CA GLU A 13 -2.55 3.89 14.33
C GLU A 13 -2.44 2.64 13.46
N TRP A 14 -2.88 2.73 12.21
CA TRP A 14 -2.78 1.62 11.27
C TRP A 14 -1.57 1.71 10.35
N LEU A 15 -0.78 2.78 10.49
CA LEU A 15 0.42 2.97 9.67
C LEU A 15 1.51 2.03 10.16
N LEU A 16 1.98 1.15 9.27
CA LEU A 16 3.06 0.23 9.56
C LEU A 16 4.41 0.75 9.12
N TYR A 17 4.45 1.45 8.00
CA TYR A 17 5.70 1.89 7.41
C TYR A 17 5.43 3.04 6.45
N LYS A 18 6.33 4.01 6.46
CA LYS A 18 6.24 5.13 5.52
C LYS A 18 7.62 5.36 4.94
N SER A 19 7.68 5.37 3.62
CA SER A 19 8.91 5.66 2.89
C SER A 19 8.76 6.97 2.15
N LEU A 20 9.71 7.28 1.27
CA LEU A 20 9.70 8.55 0.55
C LEU A 20 8.44 8.73 -0.29
N HIS A 21 8.00 7.68 -0.98
CA HIS A 21 6.88 7.78 -1.92
C HIS A 21 5.63 7.03 -1.50
N TRP A 22 5.75 6.03 -0.63
CA TRP A 22 4.65 5.14 -0.28
C TRP A 22 4.46 5.01 1.22
N SER A 23 3.23 4.73 1.61
CA SER A 23 2.89 4.41 2.99
C SER A 23 2.18 3.06 3.01
N VAL A 24 2.49 2.25 4.00
CA VAL A 24 1.89 0.92 4.16
C VAL A 24 1.05 0.94 5.42
N TYR A 25 -0.21 0.65 5.28
CA TYR A 25 -1.16 0.58 6.39
C TYR A 25 -1.68 -0.83 6.55
N LEU A 26 -1.91 -1.21 7.80
CA LEU A 26 -2.69 -2.42 8.07
C LEU A 26 -4.15 -2.08 7.79
N ALA A 27 -4.84 -2.92 7.06
CA ALA A 27 -6.26 -2.68 6.77
C ALA A 27 -7.06 -2.82 8.06
N ASP A 28 -8.01 -1.91 8.27
CA ASP A 28 -8.86 -1.95 9.46
C ASP A 28 -9.82 -3.14 9.41
N VAL A 29 -10.21 -3.57 8.22
CA VAL A 29 -11.02 -4.77 8.05
C VAL A 29 -10.08 -5.92 7.68
N GLN A 30 -9.94 -6.86 8.60
CA GLN A 30 -9.03 -7.98 8.45
C GLN A 30 -9.77 -9.26 8.09
N ASP A 31 -10.45 -9.24 6.94
CA ASP A 31 -11.09 -10.45 6.40
C ASP A 31 -10.04 -11.55 6.20
N TYR A 32 -8.84 -11.12 5.82
CA TYR A 32 -7.67 -11.99 5.72
C TYR A 32 -6.59 -11.42 6.62
N VAL A 33 -6.04 -12.26 7.47
CA VAL A 33 -4.99 -11.83 8.41
C VAL A 33 -3.79 -11.27 7.64
N GLY A 34 -3.37 -10.07 8.04
CA GLY A 34 -2.23 -9.42 7.43
C GLY A 34 -2.54 -8.57 6.21
N ARG A 35 -3.83 -8.38 5.91
CA ARG A 35 -4.21 -7.53 4.78
C ARG A 35 -3.66 -6.12 4.98
N CYS A 36 -2.95 -5.63 3.97
CA CYS A 36 -2.35 -4.30 4.00
C CYS A 36 -2.80 -3.46 2.82
N ILE A 37 -2.69 -2.15 2.99
CA ILE A 37 -3.00 -1.18 1.95
C ILE A 37 -1.75 -0.34 1.73
N LEU A 38 -1.31 -0.24 0.47
CA LEU A 38 -0.20 0.60 0.07
C LEU A 38 -0.76 1.85 -0.59
N VAL A 39 -0.35 3.00 -0.09
CA VAL A 39 -0.87 4.29 -0.57
C VAL A 39 0.30 5.15 -1.02
N LEU A 40 0.19 5.71 -2.22
CA LEU A 40 1.16 6.69 -2.70
C LEU A 40 1.02 7.96 -1.87
N ASN A 41 2.13 8.55 -1.46
CA ASN A 41 2.11 9.71 -0.56
C ASN A 41 1.59 11.00 -1.22
N ARG A 42 1.59 11.06 -2.54
CA ARG A 42 1.01 12.19 -3.26
C ARG A 42 -0.27 11.76 -3.97
N HIS A 43 -1.13 12.72 -4.27
CA HIS A 43 -2.35 12.41 -5.03
C HIS A 43 -1.98 12.08 -6.48
N CYS A 44 -2.56 11.00 -6.99
CA CYS A 44 -2.30 10.52 -8.33
C CYS A 44 -3.54 9.77 -8.82
N GLY A 45 -4.06 10.17 -9.95
CA GLY A 45 -5.31 9.61 -10.46
C GLY A 45 -5.15 8.40 -11.37
N SER A 46 -3.91 8.07 -11.77
CA SER A 46 -3.67 7.00 -12.72
C SER A 46 -2.31 6.37 -12.50
N LEU A 47 -2.22 5.06 -12.69
CA LEU A 47 -0.94 4.36 -12.58
C LEU A 47 0.09 4.89 -13.57
N SER A 48 -0.37 5.37 -14.71
CA SER A 48 0.56 5.89 -15.73
C SER A 48 1.27 7.16 -15.30
N GLU A 49 0.78 7.82 -14.25
CA GLU A 49 1.39 9.04 -13.73
C GLU A 49 2.51 8.77 -12.72
N LEU A 50 2.71 7.52 -12.34
CA LEU A 50 3.79 7.17 -11.43
C LEU A 50 5.13 7.33 -12.14
N ASN A 51 6.11 7.92 -11.45
CA ASN A 51 7.44 8.02 -12.02
C ASN A 51 8.26 6.76 -11.70
N ALA A 52 9.44 6.66 -12.30
CA ALA A 52 10.28 5.48 -12.15
C ALA A 52 10.68 5.23 -10.71
N SER A 53 11.01 6.29 -9.96
CA SER A 53 11.40 6.14 -8.56
C SER A 53 10.28 5.55 -7.71
N GLU A 54 9.05 5.98 -7.99
CA GLU A 54 7.87 5.46 -7.28
C GLU A 54 7.66 3.97 -7.57
N TRP A 55 7.85 3.57 -8.82
CA TRP A 55 7.74 2.16 -9.20
C TRP A 55 8.81 1.30 -8.56
N ILE A 56 10.05 1.78 -8.54
CA ILE A 56 11.17 1.03 -7.94
C ILE A 56 10.94 0.84 -6.46
N GLU A 57 10.51 1.89 -5.77
CA GLU A 57 10.24 1.81 -4.35
C GLU A 57 9.09 0.84 -4.05
N LEU A 58 8.03 0.87 -4.86
CA LEU A 58 6.91 -0.04 -4.72
C LEU A 58 7.37 -1.49 -4.85
N LYS A 59 8.21 -1.78 -5.84
CA LYS A 59 8.75 -3.12 -6.04
C LYS A 59 9.50 -3.60 -4.79
N THR A 60 10.29 -2.73 -4.20
CA THR A 60 11.03 -3.06 -2.99
C THR A 60 10.08 -3.38 -1.83
N ILE A 61 9.02 -2.59 -1.68
CA ILE A 61 8.04 -2.82 -0.63
C ILE A 61 7.30 -4.14 -0.86
N ILE A 62 6.90 -4.40 -2.09
CA ILE A 62 6.22 -5.65 -2.43
C ILE A 62 7.09 -6.85 -2.10
N ASP A 63 8.37 -6.79 -2.46
CA ASP A 63 9.29 -7.90 -2.19
C ASP A 63 9.36 -8.19 -0.69
N ARG A 64 9.44 -7.15 0.13
CA ARG A 64 9.52 -7.32 1.58
C ARG A 64 8.23 -7.84 2.18
N LEU A 65 7.09 -7.32 1.72
CA LEU A 65 5.80 -7.79 2.21
C LEU A 65 5.55 -9.23 1.85
N GLU A 66 5.85 -9.62 0.61
CA GLU A 66 5.67 -11.02 0.20
C GLU A 66 6.58 -11.95 0.98
N PHE A 67 7.80 -11.50 1.27
CA PHE A 67 8.70 -12.28 2.11
C PHE A 67 8.08 -12.54 3.48
N VAL A 68 7.57 -11.49 4.10
CA VAL A 68 6.95 -11.60 5.43
C VAL A 68 5.72 -12.51 5.41
N TYR A 69 4.86 -12.33 4.42
CA TYR A 69 3.66 -13.16 4.31
C TYR A 69 4.01 -14.64 4.16
N LYS A 70 4.99 -14.95 3.35
CA LYS A 70 5.38 -16.33 3.11
C LYS A 70 6.12 -16.95 4.29
N GLU A 71 7.06 -16.21 4.88
CA GLU A 71 7.93 -16.74 5.92
C GLU A 71 7.31 -16.69 7.30
N VAL A 72 6.51 -15.67 7.58
CA VAL A 72 5.94 -15.47 8.92
C VAL A 72 4.52 -15.98 9.00
N LEU A 73 3.70 -15.70 8.00
CA LEU A 73 2.29 -16.08 8.01
C LEU A 73 2.00 -17.35 7.24
N GLY A 74 3.01 -17.92 6.57
CA GLY A 74 2.85 -19.18 5.84
C GLY A 74 1.99 -19.09 4.60
N ALA A 75 1.84 -17.89 4.04
CA ALA A 75 1.04 -17.70 2.83
C ALA A 75 1.73 -18.36 1.64
N GLU A 76 0.95 -19.08 0.85
CA GLU A 76 1.47 -19.69 -0.38
C GLU A 76 1.38 -18.70 -1.55
N LEU A 77 0.44 -17.78 -1.49
CA LEU A 77 0.15 -16.87 -2.57
C LEU A 77 -0.30 -15.53 -2.01
N CYS A 78 0.19 -14.44 -2.62
CA CYS A 78 -0.25 -13.09 -2.28
C CYS A 78 -1.10 -12.54 -3.42
N ASN A 79 -2.27 -12.05 -3.11
CA ASN A 79 -3.17 -11.45 -4.08
C ASN A 79 -3.05 -9.93 -4.00
N TRP A 80 -2.82 -9.32 -5.14
CA TRP A 80 -2.67 -7.87 -5.24
C TRP A 80 -3.79 -7.27 -6.07
N SER A 81 -4.31 -6.16 -5.62
CA SER A 81 -5.34 -5.43 -6.34
C SER A 81 -4.99 -3.96 -6.33
N CYS A 82 -5.32 -3.28 -7.41
CA CYS A 82 -5.15 -1.84 -7.49
C CYS A 82 -6.52 -1.17 -7.51
N LEU A 83 -6.74 -0.30 -6.52
CA LEU A 83 -7.98 0.45 -6.42
C LEU A 83 -7.69 1.91 -6.67
N LEU A 84 -8.33 2.48 -7.68
CA LEU A 84 -8.17 3.89 -8.01
C LEU A 84 -9.41 4.64 -7.54
N ASN A 85 -9.44 4.91 -6.26
CA ASN A 85 -10.57 5.60 -5.63
C ASN A 85 -10.27 7.09 -5.52
N ASN A 86 -11.19 7.90 -6.00
CA ASN A 86 -11.07 9.34 -5.94
C ASN A 86 -12.05 9.94 -4.97
#